data_f1cf6e6c7511c52dc22ffaa6cbccd76f
#
_entry.id   f1cf6e6c7511c52dc22ffaa6cbccd76f
#
_cell.length_a   1.000
_cell.length_b   1.000
_cell.length_c   1.000
_cell.angle_alpha   90.00
_cell.angle_beta   90.00
_cell.angle_gamma   90.00
#
_symmetry.space_group_name_H-M   'P 1'
#
loop_
_entity.id
_entity.type
_entity.pdbx_description
1 polymer ?
#
loop_
_entity_poly.entity_id
_entity_poly.type
_entity_poly.pdbx_seq_one_letter_code
_entity_poly.pdbx_strand_id
1 'polypeptide(L)'
;QEFDGDNLPIVRVAAFPAADRPVTDAKLVTILILFAAVLFVFGGLFFAFRHKAAAVVYIVGAGVLYGFVATFAKAVIGRIMQGEFEWLTWLCVLALAIGALVGMIFVQNAYSSGPPDLVVAGLTVVDPIVAVFIGIVVLGEAASAPGWASWVFVITAGIAIAGVFGLAKYHPQADEREALEDIAA
;
A
#
# COMPACT_ATOMS: atom_id res chain seq x y z
N GLN A 1 -16.97 14.37 -44.75
CA GLN A 1 -16.68 13.12 -43.99
C GLN A 1 -16.38 13.52 -42.57
N GLU A 2 -17.39 13.40 -41.74
CA GLU A 2 -17.34 13.61 -40.29
C GLU A 2 -16.47 12.49 -39.70
N PHE A 3 -15.37 12.88 -39.08
CA PHE A 3 -14.42 11.92 -38.48
C PHE A 3 -15.05 11.39 -37.17
N ASP A 4 -15.68 10.24 -37.26
CA ASP A 4 -16.27 9.55 -36.11
C ASP A 4 -15.14 9.01 -35.23
N GLY A 5 -14.79 9.78 -34.19
CA GLY A 5 -13.69 9.51 -33.28
C GLY A 5 -13.92 8.29 -32.34
N ASP A 6 -15.14 7.72 -32.35
CA ASP A 6 -15.53 6.66 -31.40
C ASP A 6 -15.11 5.26 -31.85
N ASN A 7 -14.55 5.12 -33.05
CA ASN A 7 -14.17 3.83 -33.64
C ASN A 7 -12.69 3.47 -33.55
N LEU A 8 -11.86 4.26 -32.87
CA LEU A 8 -10.47 3.90 -32.64
C LEU A 8 -10.35 2.84 -31.54
N PRO A 9 -9.74 1.66 -31.80
CA PRO A 9 -9.60 0.61 -30.79
C PRO A 9 -8.84 1.07 -29.54
N ILE A 10 -8.00 2.11 -29.67
CA ILE A 10 -7.25 2.74 -28.56
C ILE A 10 -8.20 3.48 -27.60
N VAL A 11 -9.26 4.12 -28.11
CA VAL A 11 -10.26 4.82 -27.28
C VAL A 11 -11.08 3.82 -26.47
N ARG A 12 -11.34 2.62 -27.00
CA ARG A 12 -12.02 1.55 -26.27
C ARG A 12 -11.17 0.94 -25.14
N VAL A 13 -9.85 0.96 -25.24
CA VAL A 13 -8.95 0.52 -24.16
C VAL A 13 -8.87 1.56 -23.05
N ALA A 14 -8.95 2.87 -23.40
CA ALA A 14 -9.01 3.96 -22.42
C ALA A 14 -10.39 4.09 -21.75
N ALA A 15 -11.44 3.61 -22.41
CA ALA A 15 -12.81 3.51 -21.88
C ALA A 15 -13.08 2.17 -21.17
N PHE A 16 -12.05 1.52 -20.55
CA PHE A 16 -12.36 0.63 -19.46
C PHE A 16 -13.06 1.50 -18.41
N PRO A 17 -14.34 1.31 -18.15
CA PRO A 17 -14.93 1.92 -16.99
C PRO A 17 -14.12 1.35 -15.83
N ALA A 18 -13.24 2.14 -15.26
CA ALA A 18 -12.97 2.00 -13.86
C ALA A 18 -14.36 2.04 -13.25
N ALA A 19 -14.90 0.85 -12.97
CA ALA A 19 -16.19 0.74 -12.31
C ALA A 19 -15.93 1.33 -10.93
N ASP A 20 -16.05 2.65 -10.83
CA ASP A 20 -16.20 3.38 -9.58
C ASP A 20 -17.55 2.91 -8.98
N ARG A 21 -17.56 1.63 -8.60
CA ARG A 21 -18.66 1.12 -7.78
C ARG A 21 -18.52 1.86 -6.46
N PRO A 22 -19.55 2.61 -6.07
CA PRO A 22 -19.53 3.30 -4.79
C PRO A 22 -19.20 2.26 -3.72
N VAL A 23 -18.18 2.56 -2.93
CA VAL A 23 -17.79 1.65 -1.85
C VAL A 23 -18.94 1.63 -0.86
N THR A 24 -19.64 0.51 -0.76
CA THR A 24 -20.79 0.35 0.12
C THR A 24 -20.38 0.59 1.57
N ASP A 25 -21.23 1.23 2.37
CA ASP A 25 -20.99 1.52 3.79
C ASP A 25 -20.57 0.27 4.59
N ALA A 26 -21.15 -0.88 4.30
CA ALA A 26 -20.78 -2.15 4.91
C ALA A 26 -19.30 -2.51 4.66
N LYS A 27 -18.77 -2.26 3.46
CA LYS A 27 -17.36 -2.50 3.13
C LYS A 27 -16.45 -1.51 3.85
N LEU A 28 -16.85 -0.23 3.95
CA LEU A 28 -16.10 0.78 4.71
C LEU A 28 -16.03 0.42 6.19
N VAL A 29 -17.14 0.01 6.79
CA VAL A 29 -17.16 -0.47 8.18
C VAL A 29 -16.24 -1.68 8.35
N THR A 30 -16.24 -2.61 7.41
CA THR A 30 -15.35 -3.78 7.46
C THR A 30 -13.88 -3.35 7.44
N ILE A 31 -13.50 -2.42 6.57
CA ILE A 31 -12.12 -1.91 6.49
C ILE A 31 -11.73 -1.18 7.77
N LEU A 32 -12.65 -0.39 8.34
CA LEU A 32 -12.42 0.32 9.62
C LEU A 32 -12.22 -0.66 10.78
N ILE A 33 -13.00 -1.74 10.85
CA ILE A 33 -12.83 -2.79 11.88
C ILE A 33 -11.49 -3.50 11.70
N LEU A 34 -11.13 -3.88 10.45
CA LEU A 34 -9.84 -4.49 10.15
C LEU A 34 -8.67 -3.56 10.51
N PHE A 35 -8.81 -2.28 10.19
CA PHE A 35 -7.81 -1.27 10.54
C PHE A 35 -7.66 -1.12 12.06
N ALA A 36 -8.75 -1.07 12.80
CA ALA A 36 -8.72 -1.02 14.26
C ALA A 36 -8.03 -2.26 14.86
N ALA A 37 -8.31 -3.45 14.32
CA ALA A 37 -7.64 -4.69 14.72
C ALA A 37 -6.13 -4.64 14.41
N VAL A 38 -5.74 -4.15 13.25
CA VAL A 38 -4.33 -3.96 12.85
C VAL A 38 -3.63 -2.97 13.77
N LEU A 39 -4.27 -1.83 14.06
CA LEU A 39 -3.73 -0.85 15.02
C LEU A 39 -3.53 -1.45 16.41
N PHE A 40 -4.49 -2.26 16.87
CA PHE A 40 -4.38 -2.92 18.17
C PHE A 40 -3.23 -3.94 18.21
N VAL A 41 -3.10 -4.76 17.17
CA VAL A 41 -2.04 -5.78 17.06
C VAL A 41 -0.67 -5.11 16.96
N PHE A 42 -0.46 -4.21 15.99
CA PHE A 42 0.84 -3.57 15.80
C PHE A 42 1.17 -2.58 16.91
N GLY A 43 0.18 -1.86 17.44
CA GLY A 43 0.37 -1.02 18.63
C GLY A 43 0.77 -1.83 19.85
N GLY A 44 0.11 -2.96 20.10
CA GLY A 44 0.48 -3.89 21.18
C GLY A 44 1.88 -4.48 20.99
N LEU A 45 2.21 -4.89 19.76
CA LEU A 45 3.54 -5.40 19.40
C LEU A 45 4.62 -4.33 19.62
N PHE A 46 4.33 -3.08 19.22
CA PHE A 46 5.23 -1.95 19.44
C PHE A 46 5.52 -1.75 20.94
N PHE A 47 4.49 -1.70 21.78
CA PHE A 47 4.70 -1.54 23.23
C PHE A 47 5.42 -2.72 23.87
N ALA A 48 5.14 -3.96 23.41
CA ALA A 48 5.75 -5.16 23.98
C ALA A 48 7.23 -5.33 23.58
N PHE A 49 7.58 -4.98 22.35
CA PHE A 49 8.88 -5.32 21.75
C PHE A 49 9.73 -4.11 21.30
N ARG A 50 9.33 -2.86 21.61
CA ARG A 50 9.99 -1.63 21.13
C ARG A 50 11.51 -1.57 21.34
N HIS A 51 12.05 -2.33 22.30
CA HIS A 51 13.49 -2.37 22.60
C HIS A 51 14.23 -3.56 21.96
N LYS A 52 13.52 -4.49 21.32
CA LYS A 52 14.09 -5.73 20.77
C LYS A 52 13.60 -6.06 19.35
N ALA A 53 12.68 -5.25 18.79
CA ALA A 53 12.14 -5.53 17.48
C ALA A 53 13.18 -5.26 16.40
N ALA A 54 13.32 -6.20 15.47
CA ALA A 54 14.12 -6.01 14.26
C ALA A 54 13.46 -4.98 13.34
N ALA A 55 14.26 -4.24 12.55
CA ALA A 55 13.78 -3.25 11.58
C ALA A 55 12.65 -3.77 10.69
N VAL A 56 12.72 -5.05 10.31
CA VAL A 56 11.70 -5.71 9.46
C VAL A 56 10.29 -5.66 10.08
N VAL A 57 10.16 -5.79 11.40
CA VAL A 57 8.85 -5.70 12.08
C VAL A 57 8.25 -4.31 11.92
N TYR A 58 9.07 -3.28 12.06
CA TYR A 58 8.65 -1.89 11.87
C TYR A 58 8.31 -1.59 10.39
N ILE A 59 9.10 -2.13 9.45
CA ILE A 59 8.87 -1.99 8.01
C ILE A 59 7.52 -2.61 7.64
N VAL A 60 7.27 -3.86 8.05
CA VAL A 60 6.01 -4.55 7.77
C VAL A 60 4.84 -3.82 8.41
N GLY A 61 4.98 -3.39 9.67
CA GLY A 61 3.94 -2.61 10.36
C GLY A 61 3.62 -1.30 9.64
N ALA A 62 4.65 -0.54 9.24
CA ALA A 62 4.48 0.70 8.50
C ALA A 62 3.81 0.46 7.13
N GLY A 63 4.28 -0.52 6.35
CA GLY A 63 3.70 -0.85 5.05
C GLY A 63 2.24 -1.30 5.15
N VAL A 64 1.89 -2.12 6.17
CA VAL A 64 0.49 -2.49 6.41
C VAL A 64 -0.36 -1.26 6.73
N LEU A 65 0.11 -0.36 7.60
CA LEU A 65 -0.61 0.86 7.95
C LEU A 65 -0.79 1.79 6.75
N TYR A 66 0.26 1.98 5.93
CA TYR A 66 0.16 2.81 4.73
C TYR A 66 -0.72 2.19 3.65
N GLY A 67 -0.76 0.87 3.51
CA GLY A 67 -1.72 0.19 2.64
C GLY A 67 -3.17 0.49 3.02
N PHE A 68 -3.49 0.56 4.31
CA PHE A 68 -4.80 1.04 4.79
C PHE A 68 -5.00 2.53 4.52
N VAL A 69 -3.97 3.36 4.72
CA VAL A 69 -4.03 4.81 4.41
C VAL A 69 -4.36 5.03 2.94
N ALA A 70 -3.71 4.32 2.01
CA ALA A 70 -3.99 4.38 0.58
C ALA A 70 -5.44 3.96 0.27
N THR A 71 -5.93 2.91 0.92
CA THR A 71 -7.30 2.44 0.76
C THR A 71 -8.32 3.46 1.27
N PHE A 72 -8.09 4.05 2.45
CA PHE A 72 -8.95 5.12 2.98
C PHE A 72 -8.91 6.37 2.10
N ALA A 73 -7.73 6.76 1.60
CA ALA A 73 -7.61 7.90 0.69
C ALA A 73 -8.46 7.70 -0.57
N LYS A 74 -8.39 6.52 -1.18
CA LYS A 74 -9.23 6.16 -2.33
C LYS A 74 -10.73 6.23 -1.99
N ALA A 75 -11.13 5.66 -0.86
CA ALA A 75 -12.53 5.66 -0.42
C ALA A 75 -13.05 7.08 -0.15
N VAL A 76 -12.27 7.90 0.56
CA VAL A 76 -12.62 9.30 0.89
C VAL A 76 -12.74 10.13 -0.38
N ILE A 77 -11.78 10.03 -1.30
CA ILE A 77 -11.83 10.76 -2.58
C ILE A 77 -13.09 10.35 -3.37
N GLY A 78 -13.36 9.06 -3.49
CA GLY A 78 -14.54 8.55 -4.18
C GLY A 78 -15.85 9.10 -3.59
N ARG A 79 -16.00 9.11 -2.27
CA ARG A 79 -17.19 9.64 -1.58
C ARG A 79 -17.34 11.16 -1.73
N ILE A 80 -16.24 11.90 -1.62
CA ILE A 80 -16.25 13.37 -1.84
C ILE A 80 -16.70 13.68 -3.28
N MET A 81 -16.19 12.97 -4.28
CA MET A 81 -16.58 13.16 -5.67
C MET A 81 -18.06 12.84 -5.94
N GLN A 82 -18.66 11.95 -5.13
CA GLN A 82 -20.10 11.61 -5.18
C GLN A 82 -20.97 12.55 -4.33
N GLY A 83 -20.36 13.49 -3.60
CA GLY A 83 -21.08 14.43 -2.72
C GLY A 83 -21.56 13.80 -1.41
N GLU A 84 -21.01 12.65 -1.02
CA GLU A 84 -21.37 11.93 0.19
C GLU A 84 -20.56 12.42 1.39
N PHE A 85 -21.09 13.39 2.12
CA PHE A 85 -20.45 13.97 3.33
C PHE A 85 -21.03 13.42 4.63
N GLU A 86 -21.27 12.12 4.69
CA GLU A 86 -21.81 11.47 5.88
C GLU A 86 -20.76 11.27 6.97
N TRP A 87 -21.21 10.95 8.19
CA TRP A 87 -20.34 10.69 9.34
C TRP A 87 -19.27 9.61 9.07
N LEU A 88 -19.58 8.62 8.23
CA LEU A 88 -18.68 7.56 7.87
C LEU A 88 -17.49 8.06 7.04
N THR A 89 -17.71 9.06 6.18
CA THR A 89 -16.63 9.72 5.42
C THR A 89 -15.63 10.40 6.37
N TRP A 90 -16.14 11.11 7.38
CA TRP A 90 -15.29 11.76 8.40
C TRP A 90 -14.54 10.75 9.26
N LEU A 91 -15.16 9.61 9.55
CA LEU A 91 -14.49 8.52 10.26
C LEU A 91 -13.35 7.91 9.43
N CYS A 92 -13.53 7.77 8.10
CA CYS A 92 -12.46 7.33 7.19
C CYS A 92 -11.32 8.36 7.12
N VAL A 93 -11.63 9.68 7.11
CA VAL A 93 -10.60 10.74 7.18
C VAL A 93 -9.82 10.66 8.48
N LEU A 94 -10.49 10.44 9.60
CA LEU A 94 -9.84 10.27 10.90
C LEU A 94 -8.95 9.02 10.92
N ALA A 95 -9.44 7.89 10.39
CA ALA A 95 -8.68 6.66 10.28
C ALA A 95 -7.43 6.83 9.40
N LEU A 96 -7.56 7.56 8.27
CA LEU A 96 -6.46 7.93 7.41
C LEU A 96 -5.40 8.73 8.17
N ALA A 97 -5.82 9.76 8.90
CA ALA A 97 -4.90 10.60 9.68
C ALA A 97 -4.18 9.79 10.77
N ILE A 98 -4.92 8.96 11.52
CA ILE A 98 -4.33 8.07 12.54
C ILE A 98 -3.34 7.09 11.91
N GLY A 99 -3.72 6.45 10.80
CA GLY A 99 -2.87 5.50 10.08
C GLY A 99 -1.58 6.14 9.59
N ALA A 100 -1.66 7.35 9.03
CA ALA A 100 -0.50 8.10 8.57
C ALA A 100 0.44 8.45 9.73
N LEU A 101 -0.08 8.94 10.86
CA LEU A 101 0.71 9.30 12.03
C LEU A 101 1.38 8.07 12.67
N VAL A 102 0.64 7.01 12.88
CA VAL A 102 1.19 5.78 13.46
C VAL A 102 2.19 5.13 12.49
N GLY A 103 1.87 5.08 11.18
CA GLY A 103 2.78 4.61 10.15
C GLY A 103 4.10 5.38 10.15
N MET A 104 4.06 6.71 10.28
CA MET A 104 5.25 7.55 10.39
C MET A 104 6.11 7.18 11.60
N ILE A 105 5.51 6.89 12.77
CA ILE A 105 6.25 6.43 13.95
C ILE A 105 6.95 5.10 13.67
N PHE A 106 6.28 4.17 12.99
CA PHE A 106 6.88 2.90 12.60
C PHE A 106 8.05 3.08 11.63
N VAL A 107 7.91 3.96 10.62
CA VAL A 107 9.00 4.29 9.67
C VAL A 107 10.20 4.87 10.41
N GLN A 108 10.00 5.81 11.33
CA GLN A 108 11.10 6.39 12.11
C GLN A 108 11.81 5.33 12.94
N ASN A 109 11.07 4.41 13.57
CA ASN A 109 11.67 3.30 14.32
C ASN A 109 12.37 2.30 13.39
N ALA A 110 11.87 2.07 12.18
CA ALA A 110 12.56 1.24 11.18
C ALA A 110 13.93 1.81 10.82
N TYR A 111 13.99 3.12 10.53
CA TYR A 111 15.26 3.82 10.20
C TYR A 111 16.26 3.84 11.37
N SER A 112 15.78 3.86 12.60
CA SER A 112 16.65 3.80 13.77
C SER A 112 17.14 2.37 14.12
N SER A 113 16.50 1.35 13.54
CA SER A 113 16.77 -0.06 13.84
C SER A 113 17.42 -0.84 12.71
N GLY A 114 17.57 -0.24 11.52
CA GLY A 114 18.13 -0.93 10.35
C GLY A 114 18.65 0.00 9.27
N PRO A 115 19.32 -0.55 8.24
CA PRO A 115 19.87 0.23 7.15
C PRO A 115 18.75 0.90 6.34
N PRO A 116 18.95 2.17 5.91
CA PRO A 116 17.95 2.94 5.15
C PRO A 116 17.47 2.23 3.88
N ASP A 117 18.35 1.56 3.18
CA ASP A 117 18.05 0.86 1.92
C ASP A 117 17.03 -0.27 2.14
N LEU A 118 17.18 -1.02 3.24
CA LEU A 118 16.22 -2.06 3.64
C LEU A 118 14.85 -1.47 3.95
N VAL A 119 14.81 -0.31 4.62
CA VAL A 119 13.55 0.36 4.98
C VAL A 119 12.81 0.82 3.73
N VAL A 120 13.51 1.52 2.82
CA VAL A 120 12.93 2.01 1.56
C VAL A 120 12.44 0.84 0.69
N ALA A 121 13.28 -0.18 0.48
CA ALA A 121 12.93 -1.34 -0.31
C ALA A 121 11.72 -2.09 0.29
N GLY A 122 11.71 -2.29 1.60
CA GLY A 122 10.64 -2.98 2.28
C GLY A 122 9.30 -2.24 2.21
N LEU A 123 9.29 -0.93 2.45
CA LEU A 123 8.07 -0.11 2.35
C LEU A 123 7.52 -0.09 0.92
N THR A 124 8.39 0.08 -0.08
CA THR A 124 8.00 0.11 -1.49
C THR A 124 7.31 -1.19 -1.95
N VAL A 125 7.62 -2.31 -1.30
CA VAL A 125 7.00 -3.61 -1.60
C VAL A 125 5.75 -3.88 -0.77
N VAL A 126 5.82 -3.64 0.54
CA VAL A 126 4.73 -4.05 1.46
C VAL A 126 3.47 -3.21 1.28
N ASP A 127 3.61 -1.88 1.15
CA ASP A 127 2.49 -0.95 1.02
C ASP A 127 1.57 -1.27 -0.19
N PRO A 128 2.07 -1.36 -1.44
CA PRO A 128 1.21 -1.70 -2.58
C PRO A 128 0.59 -3.10 -2.47
N ILE A 129 1.32 -4.08 -1.92
CA ILE A 129 0.78 -5.43 -1.74
C ILE A 129 -0.43 -5.41 -0.81
N VAL A 130 -0.33 -4.70 0.31
CA VAL A 130 -1.43 -4.60 1.27
C VAL A 130 -2.61 -3.83 0.68
N ALA A 131 -2.37 -2.70 0.00
CA ALA A 131 -3.42 -1.91 -0.64
C ALA A 131 -4.17 -2.73 -1.70
N VAL A 132 -3.46 -3.46 -2.56
CA VAL A 132 -4.05 -4.35 -3.57
C VAL A 132 -4.81 -5.50 -2.92
N PHE A 133 -4.26 -6.11 -1.87
CA PHE A 133 -4.94 -7.18 -1.14
C PHE A 133 -6.27 -6.72 -0.55
N ILE A 134 -6.31 -5.54 0.08
CA ILE A 134 -7.55 -4.96 0.61
C ILE A 134 -8.52 -4.65 -0.54
N GLY A 135 -8.05 -4.07 -1.64
CA GLY A 135 -8.85 -3.78 -2.83
C GLY A 135 -9.53 -5.02 -3.40
N ILE A 136 -8.79 -6.11 -3.53
CA ILE A 136 -9.32 -7.37 -4.07
C ILE A 136 -10.26 -8.07 -3.07
N VAL A 137 -9.80 -8.28 -1.83
CA VAL A 137 -10.48 -9.15 -0.86
C VAL A 137 -11.67 -8.44 -0.20
N VAL A 138 -11.49 -7.19 0.22
CA VAL A 138 -12.50 -6.46 0.99
C VAL A 138 -13.41 -5.64 0.08
N LEU A 139 -12.81 -4.87 -0.84
CA LEU A 139 -13.58 -4.05 -1.78
C LEU A 139 -14.21 -4.88 -2.90
N GLY A 140 -13.65 -6.06 -3.20
CA GLY A 140 -14.14 -6.93 -4.26
C GLY A 140 -13.92 -6.33 -5.65
N GLU A 141 -12.86 -5.53 -5.82
CA GLU A 141 -12.56 -4.85 -7.08
C GLU A 141 -12.29 -5.83 -8.23
N ALA A 142 -11.77 -7.02 -7.90
CA ALA A 142 -11.54 -8.08 -8.88
C ALA A 142 -12.81 -8.86 -9.28
N ALA A 143 -13.94 -8.66 -8.60
CA ALA A 143 -15.16 -9.42 -8.88
C ALA A 143 -15.74 -9.16 -10.30
N SER A 144 -15.41 -8.03 -10.92
CA SER A 144 -15.77 -7.67 -12.29
C SER A 144 -14.62 -7.84 -13.29
N ALA A 145 -13.42 -8.22 -12.81
CA ALA A 145 -12.27 -8.42 -13.67
C ALA A 145 -12.34 -9.82 -14.32
N PRO A 146 -12.00 -9.95 -15.61
CA PRO A 146 -11.90 -11.26 -16.23
C PRO A 146 -10.84 -12.09 -15.50
N GLY A 147 -11.04 -13.42 -15.41
CA GLY A 147 -10.19 -14.31 -14.59
C GLY A 147 -8.68 -14.25 -14.91
N TRP A 148 -8.31 -13.87 -16.13
CA TRP A 148 -6.91 -13.66 -16.50
C TRP A 148 -6.29 -12.42 -15.84
N ALA A 149 -7.09 -11.40 -15.48
CA ALA A 149 -6.59 -10.17 -14.86
C ALA A 149 -5.93 -10.45 -13.50
N SER A 150 -6.46 -11.39 -12.72
CA SER A 150 -5.87 -11.80 -11.44
C SER A 150 -4.45 -12.37 -11.63
N TRP A 151 -4.23 -13.14 -12.68
CA TRP A 151 -2.90 -13.66 -13.01
C TRP A 151 -1.94 -12.56 -13.42
N VAL A 152 -2.41 -11.58 -14.20
CA VAL A 152 -1.59 -10.40 -14.57
C VAL A 152 -1.18 -9.63 -13.32
N PHE A 153 -2.09 -9.41 -12.37
CA PHE A 153 -1.76 -8.74 -11.10
C PHE A 153 -0.70 -9.50 -10.30
N VAL A 154 -0.83 -10.82 -10.16
CA VAL A 154 0.15 -11.66 -9.45
C VAL A 154 1.52 -11.61 -10.12
N ILE A 155 1.56 -11.73 -11.45
CA ILE A 155 2.82 -11.69 -12.21
C ILE A 155 3.48 -10.32 -12.09
N THR A 156 2.70 -9.23 -12.24
CA THR A 156 3.21 -7.86 -12.16
C THR A 156 3.73 -7.54 -10.75
N ALA A 157 3.02 -7.98 -9.71
CA ALA A 157 3.47 -7.85 -8.33
C ALA A 157 4.77 -8.64 -8.09
N GLY A 158 4.87 -9.86 -8.63
CA GLY A 158 6.09 -10.67 -8.57
C GLY A 158 7.28 -10.00 -9.26
N ILE A 159 7.07 -9.40 -10.44
CA ILE A 159 8.10 -8.66 -11.17
C ILE A 159 8.53 -7.41 -10.37
N ALA A 160 7.58 -6.67 -9.80
CA ALA A 160 7.87 -5.49 -8.97
C ALA A 160 8.70 -5.85 -7.74
N ILE A 161 8.33 -6.92 -7.03
CA ILE A 161 9.07 -7.45 -5.89
C ILE A 161 10.50 -7.85 -6.31
N ALA A 162 10.62 -8.62 -7.39
CA ALA A 162 11.93 -9.05 -7.90
C ALA A 162 12.80 -7.86 -8.33
N GLY A 163 12.20 -6.84 -8.95
CA GLY A 163 12.87 -5.60 -9.34
C GLY A 163 13.42 -4.83 -8.15
N VAL A 164 12.63 -4.66 -7.08
CA VAL A 164 13.06 -3.97 -5.85
C VAL A 164 14.15 -4.74 -5.13
N PHE A 165 14.02 -6.07 -5.00
CA PHE A 165 15.09 -6.90 -4.42
C PHE A 165 16.35 -6.89 -5.27
N GLY A 166 16.22 -6.92 -6.62
CA GLY A 166 17.35 -6.79 -7.53
C GLY A 166 18.06 -5.44 -7.34
N LEU A 167 17.30 -4.35 -7.29
CA LEU A 167 17.87 -3.01 -7.05
C LEU A 167 18.58 -2.92 -5.70
N ALA A 168 17.97 -3.43 -4.64
CA ALA A 168 18.57 -3.42 -3.29
C ALA A 168 19.87 -4.24 -3.21
N LYS A 169 19.97 -5.34 -3.99
CA LYS A 169 21.15 -6.20 -4.00
C LYS A 169 22.30 -5.68 -4.86
N TYR A 170 21.98 -4.98 -5.96
CA TYR A 170 22.98 -4.52 -6.94
C TYR A 170 23.18 -3.00 -6.92
N HIS A 171 22.79 -2.33 -5.83
CA HIS A 171 23.01 -0.88 -5.72
C HIS A 171 24.49 -0.58 -5.52
N PRO A 172 25.10 0.37 -6.27
CA PRO A 172 26.54 0.67 -6.20
C PRO A 172 27.06 1.05 -4.81
N GLN A 173 26.20 1.52 -3.91
CA GLN A 173 26.57 1.87 -2.54
C GLN A 173 26.83 0.65 -1.63
N ALA A 174 26.45 -0.56 -2.02
CA ALA A 174 26.84 -1.77 -1.30
C ALA A 174 28.33 -2.05 -1.48
N ASP A 175 28.83 -1.86 -2.70
CA ASP A 175 30.25 -2.05 -3.05
C ASP A 175 31.17 -1.00 -2.39
N GLU A 176 30.69 0.25 -2.24
CA GLU A 176 31.46 1.31 -1.55
C GLU A 176 31.60 1.03 -0.04
N ARG A 177 30.61 0.46 0.60
CA ARG A 177 30.70 0.10 2.03
C ARG A 177 31.64 -1.07 2.28
N GLU A 178 31.58 -2.12 1.46
CA GLU A 178 32.54 -3.23 1.54
C GLU A 178 33.97 -2.73 1.30
N ALA A 179 34.19 -1.84 0.31
CA ALA A 179 35.50 -1.25 0.05
C ALA A 179 36.00 -0.38 1.20
N LEU A 180 35.12 0.34 1.91
CA LEU A 180 35.50 1.15 3.08
C LEU A 180 35.81 0.30 4.32
N GLU A 181 35.07 -0.82 4.51
CA GLU A 181 35.33 -1.77 5.59
C GLU A 181 36.65 -2.52 5.37
N ASP A 182 36.98 -2.90 4.13
CA ASP A 182 38.28 -3.52 3.78
C ASP A 182 39.47 -2.58 3.95
N ILE A 183 39.28 -1.27 3.79
CA ILE A 183 40.36 -0.26 4.03
C ILE A 183 40.53 0.02 5.54
N ALA A 184 39.52 -0.20 6.35
CA ALA A 184 39.50 0.06 7.79
C ALA A 184 39.99 -1.14 8.65
N ALA A 185 40.11 -2.34 8.03
CA ALA A 185 40.57 -3.57 8.69
C ALA A 185 42.10 -3.77 8.49
#